data_9fe9d560ae390f3569fd95e8182f5594
#
_entry.id   9fe9d560ae390f3569fd95e8182f5594
#
_cell.length_a   1.000
_cell.length_b   1.000
_cell.length_c   1.000
_cell.angle_alpha   90.00
_cell.angle_beta   90.00
_cell.angle_gamma   90.00
#
_symmetry.space_group_name_H-M   'P 1'
#
loop_
_entity.id
_entity.type
_entity.pdbx_description
1 polymer ?
#
loop_
_entity_poly.entity_id
_entity_poly.type
_entity_poly.pdbx_seq_one_letter_code
_entity_poly.pdbx_strand_id
1 'polypeptide(L)'
;MNKKLFVISGCSGVGKGTVLKEFMARNSKDFMLSVSCTTRKPRPGEVDGVNYFFLTPEDFQECINQDKFLEYAQFAGNFYGTKQKYINQKFEEGMNIILEIETQGALQVKKKMPEAVLIFIAPPSIEELEHRLRGRHTEDEETIQKRLNLVKTELERSKQYDYVVVNDDLERAIAEVESITKKELEQ
;
A
#
# COMPACT_ATOMS: atom_id res chain seq x y z
N MET A 1 -14.50 19.45 6.01
CA MET A 1 -13.85 18.28 6.67
C MET A 1 -12.48 18.11 6.05
N ASN A 2 -11.44 18.01 6.86
CA ASN A 2 -10.10 17.74 6.36
C ASN A 2 -10.07 16.32 5.77
N LYS A 3 -9.54 16.19 4.55
CA LYS A 3 -9.36 14.89 3.90
C LYS A 3 -8.13 14.19 4.46
N LYS A 4 -8.17 12.87 4.54
CA LYS A 4 -7.08 12.08 5.13
C LYS A 4 -6.43 11.13 4.13
N LEU A 5 -5.15 10.89 4.32
CA LEU A 5 -4.37 9.85 3.64
C LEU A 5 -4.28 8.63 4.55
N PHE A 6 -4.76 7.49 4.05
CA PHE A 6 -4.62 6.19 4.69
C PHE A 6 -3.60 5.38 3.90
N VAL A 7 -2.56 4.95 4.57
CA VAL A 7 -1.52 4.11 3.97
C VAL A 7 -1.74 2.69 4.43
N ILE A 8 -2.01 1.80 3.49
CA ILE A 8 -2.25 0.39 3.76
C ILE A 8 -1.08 -0.43 3.24
N SER A 9 -0.38 -1.06 4.17
CA SER A 9 0.69 -2.02 3.89
C SER A 9 0.38 -3.37 4.51
N GLY A 10 1.20 -4.36 4.26
CA GLY A 10 1.02 -5.67 4.86
C GLY A 10 1.97 -6.68 4.27
N CYS A 11 2.10 -7.81 4.92
CA CYS A 11 2.99 -8.88 4.51
C CYS A 11 2.67 -9.37 3.09
N SER A 12 3.73 -9.73 2.37
CA SER A 12 3.59 -10.34 1.05
C SER A 12 2.76 -11.64 1.18
N GLY A 13 1.67 -11.73 0.40
CA GLY A 13 0.79 -12.91 0.42
C GLY A 13 -0.34 -12.89 1.46
N VAL A 14 -0.44 -11.84 2.30
CA VAL A 14 -1.46 -11.71 3.35
C VAL A 14 -2.90 -11.50 2.82
N GLY A 15 -3.07 -11.21 1.53
CA GLY A 15 -4.39 -10.92 0.94
C GLY A 15 -4.77 -9.44 0.94
N LYS A 16 -3.83 -8.53 1.18
CA LYS A 16 -4.03 -7.07 1.19
C LYS A 16 -4.82 -6.57 -0.01
N GLY A 17 -4.44 -6.97 -1.24
CA GLY A 17 -5.14 -6.54 -2.46
C GLY A 17 -6.62 -6.96 -2.51
N THR A 18 -6.98 -8.13 -1.93
CA THR A 18 -8.37 -8.57 -1.83
C THR A 18 -9.15 -7.70 -0.85
N VAL A 19 -8.57 -7.44 0.34
CA VAL A 19 -9.18 -6.54 1.34
C VAL A 19 -9.42 -5.16 0.74
N LEU A 20 -8.42 -4.59 0.05
CA LEU A 20 -8.53 -3.26 -0.57
C LEU A 20 -9.55 -3.22 -1.69
N LYS A 21 -9.60 -4.24 -2.55
CA LYS A 21 -10.58 -4.33 -3.63
C LYS A 21 -12.00 -4.28 -3.09
N GLU A 22 -12.30 -5.07 -2.08
CA GLU A 22 -13.63 -5.13 -1.48
C GLU A 22 -13.95 -3.84 -0.68
N PHE A 23 -12.99 -3.30 0.07
CA PHE A 23 -13.11 -2.01 0.74
C PHE A 23 -13.46 -0.89 -0.27
N MET A 24 -12.72 -0.79 -1.37
CA MET A 24 -12.96 0.22 -2.40
C MET A 24 -14.30 0.04 -3.11
N ALA A 25 -14.74 -1.20 -3.33
CA ALA A 25 -16.06 -1.46 -3.91
C ALA A 25 -17.20 -0.93 -3.04
N ARG A 26 -17.04 -0.97 -1.72
CA ARG A 26 -18.05 -0.50 -0.74
C ARG A 26 -17.98 1.01 -0.48
N ASN A 27 -16.78 1.61 -0.59
CA ASN A 27 -16.48 2.96 -0.11
C ASN A 27 -16.02 3.94 -1.21
N SER A 28 -16.24 3.62 -2.50
CA SER A 28 -15.76 4.40 -3.66
C SER A 28 -16.30 5.83 -3.78
N LYS A 29 -17.35 6.20 -3.03
CA LYS A 29 -17.88 7.56 -3.00
C LYS A 29 -17.00 8.52 -2.21
N ASP A 30 -16.37 8.03 -1.15
CA ASP A 30 -15.61 8.83 -0.18
C ASP A 30 -14.11 8.61 -0.28
N PHE A 31 -13.69 7.53 -0.93
CA PHE A 31 -12.30 7.10 -1.04
C PHE A 31 -11.88 6.85 -2.48
N MET A 32 -10.62 7.11 -2.76
CA MET A 32 -9.96 6.70 -4.00
C MET A 32 -8.66 5.97 -3.71
N LEU A 33 -8.31 5.03 -4.57
CA LEU A 33 -6.99 4.40 -4.55
C LEU A 33 -6.01 5.32 -5.30
N SER A 34 -4.87 5.62 -4.68
CA SER A 34 -3.84 6.44 -5.32
C SER A 34 -3.20 5.71 -6.49
N VAL A 35 -2.91 6.46 -7.56
CA VAL A 35 -2.13 5.97 -8.70
C VAL A 35 -0.66 6.32 -8.47
N SER A 36 0.18 5.29 -8.30
CA SER A 36 1.62 5.44 -8.11
C SER A 36 2.36 5.58 -9.43
N CYS A 37 3.56 6.15 -9.39
CA CYS A 37 4.52 6.14 -10.51
C CYS A 37 5.35 4.85 -10.48
N THR A 38 5.79 4.38 -11.65
CA THR A 38 6.74 3.27 -11.76
C THR A 38 7.63 3.40 -13.00
N THR A 39 8.85 2.88 -12.91
CA THR A 39 9.74 2.72 -14.07
C THR A 39 9.56 1.36 -14.78
N ARG A 40 8.72 0.48 -14.24
CA ARG A 40 8.35 -0.77 -14.89
C ARG A 40 7.55 -0.50 -16.15
N LYS A 41 7.85 -1.21 -17.21
CA LYS A 41 7.04 -1.15 -18.45
C LYS A 41 5.60 -1.61 -18.19
N PRO A 42 4.61 -1.00 -18.88
CA PRO A 42 3.21 -1.45 -18.78
C PRO A 42 3.07 -2.93 -19.16
N ARG A 43 2.22 -3.65 -18.45
CA ARG A 43 1.78 -5.00 -18.84
C ARG A 43 0.61 -4.90 -19.82
N PRO A 44 0.31 -5.97 -20.59
CA PRO A 44 -0.90 -5.99 -21.42
C PRO A 44 -2.15 -5.63 -20.62
N GLY A 45 -2.90 -4.63 -21.09
CA GLY A 45 -4.13 -4.14 -20.45
C GLY A 45 -3.93 -3.07 -19.39
N GLU A 46 -2.70 -2.73 -18.98
CA GLU A 46 -2.45 -1.59 -18.10
C GLU A 46 -2.48 -0.28 -18.90
N VAL A 47 -3.08 0.75 -18.27
CA VAL A 47 -3.28 2.08 -18.86
C VAL A 47 -2.54 3.12 -18.01
N ASP A 48 -1.79 4.00 -18.69
CA ASP A 48 -1.09 5.12 -18.05
C ASP A 48 -2.09 6.07 -17.36
N GLY A 49 -1.74 6.53 -16.16
CA GLY A 49 -2.60 7.39 -15.35
C GLY A 49 -3.79 6.67 -14.68
N VAL A 50 -3.99 5.38 -14.94
CA VAL A 50 -5.05 4.55 -14.33
C VAL A 50 -4.46 3.49 -13.42
N ASN A 51 -3.59 2.63 -13.95
CA ASN A 51 -2.94 1.59 -13.16
C ASN A 51 -1.67 2.12 -12.49
N TYR A 52 -0.86 2.84 -13.26
CA TYR A 52 0.33 3.57 -12.84
C TYR A 52 0.54 4.79 -13.72
N PHE A 53 1.34 5.75 -13.24
CA PHE A 53 2.04 6.69 -14.10
C PHE A 53 3.37 6.05 -14.50
N PHE A 54 3.49 5.64 -15.77
CA PHE A 54 4.69 4.97 -16.27
C PHE A 54 5.72 6.03 -16.66
N LEU A 55 6.84 6.04 -15.94
CA LEU A 55 7.94 7.00 -16.15
C LEU A 55 9.18 6.28 -16.70
N THR A 56 10.02 7.04 -17.42
CA THR A 56 11.36 6.55 -17.69
C THR A 56 12.21 6.55 -16.42
N PRO A 57 13.29 5.75 -16.33
CA PRO A 57 14.21 5.83 -15.19
C PRO A 57 14.77 7.25 -14.98
N GLU A 58 15.03 7.97 -16.05
CA GLU A 58 15.57 9.34 -16.06
C GLU A 58 14.54 10.32 -15.46
N ASP A 59 13.28 10.27 -15.90
CA ASP A 59 12.19 11.11 -15.38
C ASP A 59 11.91 10.81 -13.90
N PHE A 60 12.00 9.53 -13.53
CA PHE A 60 11.82 9.14 -12.13
C PHE A 60 12.94 9.69 -11.25
N GLN A 61 14.21 9.57 -11.71
CA GLN A 61 15.37 10.13 -11.02
C GLN A 61 15.27 11.65 -10.89
N GLU A 62 14.79 12.34 -11.93
CA GLU A 62 14.56 13.78 -11.85
C GLU A 62 13.51 14.13 -10.80
N CYS A 63 12.43 13.35 -10.70
CA CYS A 63 11.44 13.52 -9.62
C CYS A 63 12.03 13.32 -8.23
N ILE A 64 12.98 12.37 -8.06
CA ILE A 64 13.72 12.20 -6.79
C ILE A 64 14.55 13.45 -6.50
N ASN A 65 15.36 13.90 -7.45
CA ASN A 65 16.28 15.04 -7.30
C ASN A 65 15.52 16.34 -6.95
N GLN A 66 14.28 16.47 -7.43
CA GLN A 66 13.40 17.62 -7.18
C GLN A 66 12.47 17.43 -5.97
N ASP A 67 12.66 16.39 -5.14
CA ASP A 67 11.84 16.04 -3.97
C ASP A 67 10.32 16.03 -4.26
N LYS A 68 9.94 15.53 -5.45
CA LYS A 68 8.54 15.49 -5.89
C LYS A 68 7.74 14.32 -5.32
N PHE A 69 8.42 13.30 -4.78
CA PHE A 69 7.77 12.13 -4.21
C PHE A 69 7.47 12.29 -2.72
N LEU A 70 6.27 11.92 -2.33
CA LEU A 70 5.90 11.69 -0.93
C LEU A 70 6.68 10.51 -0.34
N GLU A 71 6.78 9.43 -1.13
CA GLU A 71 7.59 8.25 -0.86
C GLU A 71 8.07 7.64 -2.17
N TYR A 72 9.15 6.88 -2.13
CA TYR A 72 9.58 6.01 -3.22
C TYR A 72 10.41 4.84 -2.69
N ALA A 73 10.39 3.74 -3.43
CA ALA A 73 11.16 2.53 -3.14
C ALA A 73 11.57 1.82 -4.43
N GLN A 74 12.59 0.97 -4.33
CA GLN A 74 12.97 0.07 -5.41
C GLN A 74 12.50 -1.35 -5.07
N PHE A 75 11.82 -1.99 -6.02
CA PHE A 75 11.36 -3.36 -5.91
C PHE A 75 11.53 -4.10 -7.24
N ALA A 76 12.09 -5.30 -7.20
CA ALA A 76 12.32 -6.15 -8.37
C ALA A 76 12.98 -5.42 -9.55
N GLY A 77 13.99 -4.56 -9.27
CA GLY A 77 14.74 -3.83 -10.28
C GLY A 77 14.06 -2.58 -10.83
N ASN A 78 12.85 -2.26 -10.40
CA ASN A 78 12.10 -1.06 -10.80
C ASN A 78 11.87 -0.12 -9.63
N PHE A 79 11.68 1.15 -9.93
CA PHE A 79 11.26 2.14 -8.95
C PHE A 79 9.74 2.28 -8.93
N TYR A 80 9.23 2.56 -7.75
CA TYR A 80 7.83 2.88 -7.47
C TYR A 80 7.79 4.08 -6.53
N GLY A 81 6.81 4.98 -6.70
CA GLY A 81 6.71 6.14 -5.82
C GLY A 81 5.41 6.91 -6.01
N THR A 82 5.05 7.70 -5.02
CA THR A 82 3.82 8.50 -5.01
C THR A 82 4.15 9.98 -5.06
N LYS A 83 3.67 10.69 -6.07
CA LYS A 83 3.88 12.14 -6.21
C LYS A 83 3.07 12.91 -5.17
N GLN A 84 3.72 13.76 -4.39
CA GLN A 84 3.06 14.60 -3.39
C GLN A 84 2.03 15.55 -4.02
N LYS A 85 2.34 16.14 -5.17
CA LYS A 85 1.41 17.03 -5.89
C LYS A 85 0.12 16.32 -6.28
N TYR A 86 0.19 15.04 -6.67
CA TYR A 86 -1.00 14.23 -7.01
C TYR A 86 -1.90 14.03 -5.78
N ILE A 87 -1.33 13.71 -4.63
CA ILE A 87 -2.07 13.54 -3.38
C ILE A 87 -2.78 14.86 -3.00
N ASN A 88 -2.06 15.99 -3.02
CA ASN A 88 -2.62 17.31 -2.70
C ASN A 88 -3.78 17.67 -3.64
N GLN A 89 -3.63 17.45 -4.94
CA GLN A 89 -4.70 17.68 -5.90
C GLN A 89 -5.96 16.85 -5.58
N LYS A 90 -5.80 15.59 -5.19
CA LYS A 90 -6.94 14.72 -4.86
C LYS A 90 -7.62 15.12 -3.55
N PHE A 91 -6.90 15.69 -2.61
CA PHE A 91 -7.49 16.32 -1.43
C PHE A 91 -8.34 17.55 -1.80
N GLU A 92 -7.86 18.39 -2.71
CA GLU A 92 -8.61 19.55 -3.22
C GLU A 92 -9.89 19.13 -3.95
N GLU A 93 -9.87 17.97 -4.65
CA GLU A 93 -11.04 17.34 -5.27
C GLU A 93 -12.04 16.76 -4.24
N GLY A 94 -11.69 16.78 -2.95
CA GLY A 94 -12.57 16.35 -1.87
C GLY A 94 -12.55 14.85 -1.57
N MET A 95 -11.52 14.11 -2.01
CA MET A 95 -11.40 12.67 -1.79
C MET A 95 -10.51 12.33 -0.60
N ASN A 96 -10.88 11.31 0.16
CA ASN A 96 -9.93 10.61 1.03
C ASN A 96 -9.13 9.62 0.17
N ILE A 97 -7.87 9.42 0.52
CA ILE A 97 -6.96 8.67 -0.33
C ILE A 97 -6.48 7.41 0.38
N ILE A 98 -6.59 6.27 -0.28
CA ILE A 98 -5.92 5.03 0.10
C ILE A 98 -4.63 4.92 -0.71
N LEU A 99 -3.52 4.73 -0.05
CA LEU A 99 -2.22 4.47 -0.65
C LEU A 99 -1.77 3.06 -0.32
N GLU A 100 -1.69 2.20 -1.33
CA GLU A 100 -1.22 0.81 -1.19
C GLU A 100 0.27 0.74 -1.54
N ILE A 101 1.12 0.61 -0.52
CA ILE A 101 2.58 0.60 -0.67
C ILE A 101 3.27 -0.36 0.31
N GLU A 102 4.55 -0.61 0.07
CA GLU A 102 5.42 -1.37 0.95
C GLU A 102 5.73 -0.64 2.26
N THR A 103 6.08 -1.39 3.31
CA THR A 103 6.33 -0.83 4.65
C THR A 103 7.42 0.24 4.67
N GLN A 104 8.43 0.13 3.82
CA GLN A 104 9.49 1.13 3.71
C GLN A 104 8.95 2.48 3.23
N GLY A 105 8.06 2.47 2.23
CA GLY A 105 7.40 3.69 1.72
C GLY A 105 6.46 4.30 2.75
N ALA A 106 5.71 3.46 3.48
CA ALA A 106 4.78 3.93 4.53
C ALA A 106 5.49 4.77 5.61
N LEU A 107 6.68 4.35 6.05
CA LEU A 107 7.45 5.11 7.03
C LEU A 107 7.99 6.44 6.46
N GLN A 108 8.28 6.52 5.16
CA GLN A 108 8.61 7.79 4.50
C GLN A 108 7.39 8.72 4.47
N VAL A 109 6.19 8.19 4.16
CA VAL A 109 4.94 8.95 4.21
C VAL A 109 4.74 9.52 5.61
N LYS A 110 4.81 8.70 6.66
CA LYS A 110 4.60 9.14 8.05
C LYS A 110 5.56 10.26 8.46
N LYS A 111 6.80 10.22 7.97
CA LYS A 111 7.81 11.27 8.22
C LYS A 111 7.47 12.58 7.52
N LYS A 112 6.98 12.55 6.27
CA LYS A 112 6.65 13.74 5.47
C LYS A 112 5.25 14.28 5.75
N MET A 113 4.33 13.40 6.16
CA MET A 113 2.92 13.68 6.44
C MET A 113 2.52 12.96 7.75
N PRO A 114 2.86 13.55 8.93
CA PRO A 114 2.60 12.90 10.23
C PRO A 114 1.13 12.58 10.51
N GLU A 115 0.21 13.32 9.89
CA GLU A 115 -1.25 13.11 9.97
C GLU A 115 -1.75 11.91 9.15
N ALA A 116 -0.94 11.35 8.27
CA ALA A 116 -1.30 10.13 7.54
C ALA A 116 -1.51 8.96 8.49
N VAL A 117 -2.58 8.21 8.27
CA VAL A 117 -2.95 7.04 9.09
C VAL A 117 -2.37 5.78 8.47
N LEU A 118 -1.49 5.11 9.19
CA LEU A 118 -0.85 3.88 8.76
C LEU A 118 -1.60 2.65 9.28
N ILE A 119 -2.07 1.81 8.37
CA ILE A 119 -2.78 0.55 8.67
C ILE A 119 -1.96 -0.60 8.10
N PHE A 120 -1.59 -1.55 8.94
CA PHE A 120 -0.86 -2.75 8.54
C PHE A 120 -1.77 -3.97 8.53
N ILE A 121 -1.84 -4.67 7.39
CA ILE A 121 -2.57 -5.94 7.28
C ILE A 121 -1.61 -7.07 7.63
N ALA A 122 -1.89 -7.75 8.74
CA ALA A 122 -1.10 -8.84 9.26
C ALA A 122 -1.74 -10.22 8.98
N PRO A 123 -0.96 -11.28 8.80
CA PRO A 123 -1.49 -12.64 8.84
C PRO A 123 -1.83 -13.02 10.29
N PRO A 124 -2.71 -14.02 10.51
CA PRO A 124 -3.00 -14.54 11.84
C PRO A 124 -1.77 -15.18 12.50
N SER A 125 -0.90 -15.80 11.70
CA SER A 125 0.41 -16.28 12.13
C SER A 125 1.37 -16.38 10.92
N ILE A 126 2.66 -16.56 11.19
CA ILE A 126 3.67 -16.79 10.14
C ILE A 126 3.44 -18.16 9.49
N GLU A 127 3.06 -19.16 10.28
CA GLU A 127 2.78 -20.52 9.81
C GLU A 127 1.60 -20.54 8.83
N GLU A 128 0.53 -19.81 9.14
CA GLU A 128 -0.62 -19.67 8.25
C GLU A 128 -0.23 -18.95 6.95
N LEU A 129 0.60 -17.93 7.02
CA LEU A 129 1.10 -17.23 5.84
C LEU A 129 1.97 -18.16 4.97
N GLU A 130 2.85 -18.94 5.60
CA GLU A 130 3.65 -19.95 4.89
C GLU A 130 2.76 -20.97 4.19
N HIS A 131 1.72 -21.47 4.87
CA HIS A 131 0.74 -22.37 4.29
C HIS A 131 0.04 -21.75 3.06
N ARG A 132 -0.37 -20.47 3.14
CA ARG A 132 -0.98 -19.73 2.03
C ARG A 132 -0.03 -19.55 0.86
N LEU A 133 1.24 -19.25 1.10
CA LEU A 133 2.26 -19.12 0.06
C LEU A 133 2.50 -20.44 -0.65
N ARG A 134 2.67 -21.53 0.08
CA ARG A 134 2.88 -22.89 -0.45
C ARG A 134 1.66 -23.41 -1.23
N GLY A 135 0.44 -23.13 -0.74
CA GLY A 135 -0.81 -23.57 -1.37
C GLY A 135 -1.09 -22.97 -2.75
N ARG A 136 -0.38 -21.90 -3.13
CA ARG A 136 -0.53 -21.30 -4.48
C ARG A 136 0.18 -22.09 -5.57
N HIS A 137 1.16 -22.95 -5.24
CA HIS A 137 1.97 -23.75 -6.16
C HIS A 137 2.60 -22.97 -7.34
N THR A 138 2.82 -21.66 -7.16
CA THR A 138 3.32 -20.75 -8.19
C THR A 138 4.78 -20.39 -8.02
N GLU A 139 5.41 -20.78 -6.90
CA GLU A 139 6.75 -20.38 -6.52
C GLU A 139 7.58 -21.57 -6.03
N ASP A 140 8.89 -21.47 -6.25
CA ASP A 140 9.85 -22.44 -5.71
C ASP A 140 10.17 -22.17 -4.23
N GLU A 141 10.78 -23.15 -3.58
CA GLU A 141 11.11 -23.10 -2.15
C GLU A 141 12.04 -21.92 -1.81
N GLU A 142 12.98 -21.59 -2.67
CA GLU A 142 13.91 -20.46 -2.43
C GLU A 142 13.16 -19.12 -2.40
N THR A 143 12.21 -18.94 -3.30
CA THR A 143 11.35 -17.76 -3.35
C THR A 143 10.46 -17.66 -2.11
N ILE A 144 9.87 -18.78 -1.67
CA ILE A 144 9.06 -18.84 -0.44
C ILE A 144 9.90 -18.44 0.78
N GLN A 145 11.12 -18.98 0.93
CA GLN A 145 12.00 -18.64 2.05
C GLN A 145 12.41 -17.16 2.04
N LYS A 146 12.70 -16.58 0.87
CA LYS A 146 12.96 -15.13 0.74
C LYS A 146 11.78 -14.30 1.21
N ARG A 147 10.55 -14.69 0.85
CA ARG A 147 9.33 -14.02 1.30
C ARG A 147 9.13 -14.13 2.80
N LEU A 148 9.30 -15.31 3.38
CA LEU A 148 9.17 -15.52 4.84
C LEU A 148 10.19 -14.71 5.64
N ASN A 149 11.42 -14.56 5.13
CA ASN A 149 12.41 -13.70 5.75
C ASN A 149 12.03 -12.22 5.67
N LEU A 150 11.43 -11.77 4.57
CA LEU A 150 10.91 -10.42 4.42
C LEU A 150 9.77 -10.15 5.42
N VAL A 151 8.86 -11.11 5.61
CA VAL A 151 7.73 -11.02 6.55
C VAL A 151 8.17 -10.65 7.96
N LYS A 152 9.26 -11.23 8.46
CA LYS A 152 9.79 -10.88 9.80
C LYS A 152 10.16 -9.39 9.89
N THR A 153 10.79 -8.85 8.85
CA THR A 153 11.14 -7.44 8.78
C THR A 153 9.90 -6.55 8.69
N GLU A 154 8.89 -6.98 7.91
CA GLU A 154 7.62 -6.25 7.77
C GLU A 154 6.83 -6.23 9.08
N LEU A 155 6.77 -7.35 9.81
CA LEU A 155 6.15 -7.43 11.14
C LEU A 155 6.88 -6.56 12.18
N GLU A 156 8.21 -6.47 12.14
CA GLU A 156 8.92 -5.53 13.02
C GLU A 156 8.58 -4.07 12.69
N ARG A 157 8.48 -3.72 11.41
CA ARG A 157 8.07 -2.38 10.97
C ARG A 157 6.62 -2.07 11.32
N SER A 158 5.73 -3.08 11.39
CA SER A 158 4.32 -2.88 11.74
C SER A 158 4.13 -2.26 13.13
N LYS A 159 5.10 -2.39 14.03
CA LYS A 159 5.09 -1.73 15.35
C LYS A 159 5.09 -0.20 15.29
N GLN A 160 5.40 0.39 14.12
CA GLN A 160 5.39 1.83 13.88
C GLN A 160 4.11 2.30 13.18
N TYR A 161 3.14 1.41 12.99
CA TYR A 161 1.84 1.72 12.39
C TYR A 161 0.84 2.15 13.46
N ASP A 162 -0.12 2.96 13.05
CA ASP A 162 -1.18 3.42 13.94
C ASP A 162 -2.18 2.29 14.24
N TYR A 163 -2.37 1.37 13.28
CA TYR A 163 -3.28 0.23 13.39
C TYR A 163 -2.70 -1.03 12.76
N VAL A 164 -3.02 -2.20 13.36
CA VAL A 164 -2.72 -3.52 12.80
C VAL A 164 -4.02 -4.30 12.69
N VAL A 165 -4.38 -4.70 11.48
CA VAL A 165 -5.58 -5.49 11.17
C VAL A 165 -5.16 -6.90 10.81
N VAL A 166 -5.69 -7.90 11.50
CA VAL A 166 -5.39 -9.31 11.23
C VAL A 166 -6.34 -9.87 10.18
N ASN A 167 -5.81 -10.30 9.04
CA ASN A 167 -6.59 -10.92 7.97
C ASN A 167 -6.65 -12.46 8.13
N ASP A 168 -7.38 -12.90 9.12
CA ASP A 168 -7.77 -14.30 9.31
C ASP A 168 -9.11 -14.61 8.64
N ASP A 169 -10.04 -13.65 8.67
CA ASP A 169 -11.32 -13.64 7.96
C ASP A 169 -11.43 -12.36 7.14
N LEU A 170 -11.78 -12.50 5.86
CA LEU A 170 -11.81 -11.39 4.91
C LEU A 170 -12.85 -10.32 5.31
N GLU A 171 -14.07 -10.74 5.65
CA GLU A 171 -15.15 -9.79 5.99
C GLU A 171 -14.84 -9.04 7.28
N ARG A 172 -14.25 -9.72 8.26
CA ARG A 172 -13.81 -9.10 9.51
C ARG A 172 -12.70 -8.09 9.26
N ALA A 173 -11.70 -8.44 8.45
CA ALA A 173 -10.61 -7.52 8.11
C ALA A 173 -11.13 -6.27 7.39
N ILE A 174 -12.07 -6.42 6.45
CA ILE A 174 -12.71 -5.29 5.75
C ILE A 174 -13.46 -4.41 6.74
N ALA A 175 -14.31 -5.00 7.59
CA ALA A 175 -15.10 -4.27 8.58
C ALA A 175 -14.20 -3.51 9.58
N GLU A 176 -13.05 -4.06 9.94
CA GLU A 176 -12.08 -3.40 10.80
C GLU A 176 -11.43 -2.20 10.11
N VAL A 177 -11.04 -2.32 8.83
CA VAL A 177 -10.52 -1.18 8.03
C VAL A 177 -11.59 -0.09 7.89
N GLU A 178 -12.86 -0.44 7.65
CA GLU A 178 -13.98 0.50 7.59
C GLU A 178 -14.18 1.23 8.94
N SER A 179 -14.11 0.50 10.05
CA SER A 179 -14.22 1.08 11.38
C SER A 179 -13.08 2.05 11.69
N ILE A 180 -11.85 1.70 11.35
CA ILE A 180 -10.67 2.55 11.54
C ILE A 180 -10.80 3.83 10.70
N THR A 181 -11.11 3.70 9.41
CA THR A 181 -11.22 4.85 8.51
C THR A 181 -12.34 5.80 8.95
N LYS A 182 -13.49 5.27 9.35
CA LYS A 182 -14.60 6.07 9.88
C LYS A 182 -14.19 6.82 11.15
N LYS A 183 -13.62 6.13 12.13
CA LYS A 183 -13.13 6.73 13.39
C LYS A 183 -12.14 7.88 13.12
N GLU A 184 -11.21 7.68 12.19
CA GLU A 184 -10.21 8.68 11.86
C GLU A 184 -10.79 9.90 11.13
N LEU A 185 -11.87 9.74 10.36
CA LEU A 185 -12.54 10.85 9.69
C LEU A 185 -13.45 11.69 10.62
N GLU A 186 -13.81 11.14 11.78
CA GLU A 186 -14.62 11.82 12.80
C GLU A 186 -13.77 12.69 13.76
N GLN A 187 -12.44 12.55 13.72
CA GLN A 187 -11.47 13.36 14.48
C GLN A 187 -11.03 14.60 13.69
#